data_ad80e4b5807593630292c4ae135aaa32
#
_entry.id   ad80e4b5807593630292c4ae135aaa32
#
_cell.length_a   1.000
_cell.length_b   1.000
_cell.length_c   1.000
_cell.angle_alpha   90.00
_cell.angle_beta   90.00
_cell.angle_gamma   90.00
#
_symmetry.space_group_name_H-M   'P 1'
#
loop_
_entity.id
_entity.type
_entity.pdbx_description
1 polymer ?
#
loop_
_entity_poly.entity_id
_entity_poly.type
_entity_poly.pdbx_seq_one_letter_code
_entity_poly.pdbx_strand_id
1 'polypeptide(L)'
;LKKGNTEKAAEIIHGLIGGDLLEIQAEQQYPFEYKECCDYAKNELNENARPKLANQLPDMSRYDVLFVGYPCWWGTMPMPVWTFLESVDLKGKLIMPFCTHEGSAMGHSEIDLQKLLTESILHKGIPLRGSTVDESQKKIDMWLKAAEEIQA
;
A
#
# COMPACT_ATOMS: atom_id res chain seq x y z
N LEU A 1 -8.01 -19.85 -1.66
CA LEU A 1 -7.65 -18.75 -0.76
C LEU A 1 -8.58 -17.57 -0.99
N LYS A 2 -9.14 -17.03 0.10
CA LYS A 2 -9.96 -15.84 0.02
C LYS A 2 -9.08 -14.63 -0.32
N LYS A 3 -9.61 -13.72 -1.17
CA LYS A 3 -8.95 -12.44 -1.43
C LYS A 3 -8.80 -11.64 -0.15
N GLY A 4 -7.63 -11.06 0.06
CA GLY A 4 -7.40 -10.15 1.18
C GLY A 4 -8.11 -8.81 0.95
N ASN A 5 -8.29 -8.06 2.02
CA ASN A 5 -8.98 -6.77 1.97
C ASN A 5 -8.23 -5.73 1.12
N THR A 6 -6.91 -5.74 1.19
CA THR A 6 -6.08 -4.83 0.36
C THR A 6 -6.25 -5.15 -1.12
N GLU A 7 -6.28 -6.43 -1.48
CA GLU A 7 -6.50 -6.85 -2.86
C GLU A 7 -7.87 -6.40 -3.38
N LYS A 8 -8.91 -6.54 -2.55
CA LYS A 8 -10.25 -6.06 -2.89
C LYS A 8 -10.27 -4.56 -3.15
N ALA A 9 -9.61 -3.78 -2.30
CA ALA A 9 -9.51 -2.33 -2.47
C ALA A 9 -8.77 -1.99 -3.78
N ALA A 10 -7.66 -2.67 -4.05
CA ALA A 10 -6.90 -2.48 -5.28
C ALA A 10 -7.73 -2.79 -6.52
N GLU A 11 -8.53 -3.84 -6.49
CA GLU A 11 -9.43 -4.19 -7.60
C GLU A 11 -10.51 -3.16 -7.83
N ILE A 12 -11.05 -2.55 -6.77
CA ILE A 12 -12.03 -1.45 -6.90
C ILE A 12 -11.38 -0.26 -7.61
N ILE A 13 -10.19 0.14 -7.18
CA ILE A 13 -9.45 1.24 -7.82
C ILE A 13 -9.18 0.90 -9.29
N HIS A 14 -8.67 -0.29 -9.56
CA HIS A 14 -8.37 -0.75 -10.92
C HIS A 14 -9.62 -0.73 -11.81
N GLY A 15 -10.77 -1.13 -11.27
CA GLY A 15 -12.04 -1.09 -12.01
C GLY A 15 -12.50 0.32 -12.35
N LEU A 16 -12.16 1.31 -11.52
CA LEU A 16 -12.56 2.70 -11.71
C LEU A 16 -11.65 3.46 -12.68
N ILE A 17 -10.34 3.19 -12.65
CA ILE A 17 -9.37 3.99 -13.40
C ILE A 17 -8.48 3.19 -14.37
N GLY A 18 -8.54 1.88 -14.34
CA GLY A 18 -7.66 1.04 -15.16
C GLY A 18 -6.22 1.03 -14.64
N GLY A 19 -5.27 0.83 -15.54
CA GLY A 19 -3.85 0.76 -15.22
C GLY A 19 -3.37 -0.66 -14.97
N ASP A 20 -2.12 -0.78 -14.53
CA ASP A 20 -1.50 -2.06 -14.24
C ASP A 20 -1.59 -2.37 -12.74
N LEU A 21 -1.79 -3.63 -12.41
CA LEU A 21 -1.95 -4.10 -11.04
C LEU A 21 -0.81 -5.06 -10.70
N LEU A 22 -0.10 -4.79 -9.61
CA LEU A 22 1.01 -5.61 -9.13
C LEU A 22 0.80 -5.97 -7.67
N GLU A 23 0.89 -7.25 -7.34
CA GLU A 23 0.89 -7.71 -5.95
C GLU A 23 2.33 -7.79 -5.44
N ILE A 24 2.64 -7.08 -4.36
CA ILE A 24 3.96 -7.16 -3.72
C ILE A 24 4.02 -8.45 -2.91
N GLN A 25 4.98 -9.31 -3.23
CA GLN A 25 5.17 -10.60 -2.55
C GLN A 25 6.58 -10.72 -2.04
N ALA A 26 6.72 -11.05 -0.75
CA ALA A 26 8.01 -11.40 -0.18
C ALA A 26 8.48 -12.76 -0.71
N GLU A 27 9.78 -12.90 -0.95
CA GLU A 27 10.37 -14.19 -1.38
C GLU A 27 10.11 -15.26 -0.34
N GLN A 28 10.27 -14.95 0.94
CA GLN A 28 9.95 -15.85 2.04
C GLN A 28 8.52 -15.62 2.50
N GLN A 29 7.70 -16.69 2.47
CA GLN A 29 6.30 -16.57 2.88
C GLN A 29 6.17 -16.30 4.38
N TYR A 30 5.15 -15.51 4.75
CA TYR A 30 4.80 -15.28 6.13
C TYR A 30 4.16 -16.53 6.74
N PRO A 31 4.31 -16.76 8.06
CA PRO A 31 3.63 -17.87 8.72
C PRO A 31 2.13 -17.83 8.50
N PHE A 32 1.52 -19.00 8.30
CA PHE A 32 0.10 -19.11 8.02
C PHE A 32 -0.76 -18.84 9.28
N GLU A 33 -0.27 -19.26 10.44
CA GLU A 33 -1.00 -19.09 11.70
C GLU A 33 -0.94 -17.61 12.12
N TYR A 34 -2.09 -17.06 12.55
CA TYR A 34 -2.26 -15.62 12.78
C TYR A 34 -1.27 -15.06 13.80
N LYS A 35 -1.12 -15.71 14.95
CA LYS A 35 -0.21 -15.23 15.99
C LYS A 35 1.24 -15.26 15.53
N GLU A 36 1.64 -16.35 14.90
CA GLU A 36 3.02 -16.48 14.36
C GLU A 36 3.29 -15.42 13.29
N CYS A 37 2.30 -15.15 12.46
CA CYS A 37 2.41 -14.10 11.44
C CYS A 37 2.56 -12.71 12.09
N CYS A 38 1.78 -12.41 13.11
CA CYS A 38 1.88 -11.16 13.84
C CYS A 38 3.26 -11.00 14.50
N ASP A 39 3.76 -12.06 15.13
CA ASP A 39 5.07 -12.04 15.78
C ASP A 39 6.20 -11.86 14.76
N TYR A 40 6.10 -12.55 13.63
CA TYR A 40 7.07 -12.44 12.54
C TYR A 40 7.10 -11.00 12.00
N ALA A 41 5.93 -10.43 11.74
CA ALA A 41 5.82 -9.05 11.24
C ALA A 41 6.35 -8.04 12.27
N LYS A 42 6.11 -8.26 13.56
CA LYS A 42 6.63 -7.41 14.63
C LYS A 42 8.15 -7.46 14.71
N ASN A 43 8.73 -8.64 14.55
CA ASN A 43 10.19 -8.79 14.52
C ASN A 43 10.80 -8.06 13.32
N GLU A 44 10.17 -8.18 12.14
CA GLU A 44 10.63 -7.44 10.97
C GLU A 44 10.60 -5.92 11.20
N LEU A 45 9.53 -5.43 11.82
CA LEU A 45 9.42 -4.01 12.16
C LEU A 45 10.51 -3.57 13.12
N ASN A 46 10.73 -4.33 14.21
CA ASN A 46 11.73 -4.02 15.21
C ASN A 46 13.16 -4.01 14.64
N GLU A 47 13.43 -4.89 13.70
CA GLU A 47 14.73 -4.99 13.02
C GLU A 47 14.87 -4.02 11.84
N ASN A 48 13.82 -3.29 11.52
CA ASN A 48 13.75 -2.45 10.32
C ASN A 48 14.15 -3.25 9.07
N ALA A 49 13.56 -4.44 8.93
CA ALA A 49 13.92 -5.39 7.89
C ALA A 49 13.52 -4.92 6.50
N ARG A 50 14.29 -5.38 5.50
CA ARG A 50 13.96 -5.17 4.07
C ARG A 50 13.85 -6.53 3.40
N PRO A 51 12.73 -7.25 3.58
CA PRO A 51 12.57 -8.58 3.01
C PRO A 51 12.74 -8.55 1.50
N LYS A 52 13.44 -9.56 0.96
CA LYS A 52 13.55 -9.72 -0.47
C LYS A 52 12.18 -9.98 -1.08
N LEU A 53 11.93 -9.39 -2.25
CA LEU A 53 10.69 -9.60 -2.99
C LEU A 53 10.83 -10.73 -4.00
N ALA A 54 9.77 -11.52 -4.15
CA ALA A 54 9.67 -12.52 -5.21
C ALA A 54 9.39 -11.87 -6.57
N ASN A 55 8.91 -10.63 -6.58
CA ASN A 55 8.53 -9.92 -7.79
C ASN A 55 9.72 -9.53 -8.65
N GLN A 56 9.51 -9.57 -9.97
CA GLN A 56 10.34 -8.79 -10.87
C GLN A 56 9.86 -7.33 -10.77
N LEU A 57 10.80 -6.40 -10.52
CA LEU A 57 10.45 -4.99 -10.35
C LEU A 57 10.07 -4.36 -11.69
N PRO A 58 8.95 -3.61 -11.74
CA PRO A 58 8.55 -2.93 -12.96
C PRO A 58 9.41 -1.72 -13.26
N ASP A 59 9.46 -1.34 -14.53
CA ASP A 59 10.03 -0.06 -14.95
C ASP A 59 9.00 1.05 -14.66
N MET A 60 9.26 1.84 -13.62
CA MET A 60 8.35 2.88 -13.17
C MET A 60 8.33 4.12 -14.08
N SER A 61 9.26 4.25 -15.02
CA SER A 61 9.29 5.41 -15.93
C SER A 61 8.03 5.57 -16.77
N ARG A 62 7.26 4.49 -16.92
CA ARG A 62 6.01 4.47 -17.69
C ARG A 62 4.80 5.03 -16.92
N TYR A 63 4.95 5.32 -15.63
CA TYR A 63 3.85 5.69 -14.76
C TYR A 63 4.07 7.05 -14.13
N ASP A 64 3.01 7.85 -14.06
CA ASP A 64 3.03 9.15 -13.38
C ASP A 64 2.45 9.07 -11.98
N VAL A 65 1.57 8.11 -11.74
CA VAL A 65 0.85 7.93 -10.49
C VAL A 65 1.02 6.50 -10.00
N LEU A 66 1.37 6.36 -8.72
CA LEU A 66 1.45 5.05 -8.06
C LEU A 66 0.42 5.00 -6.93
N PHE A 67 -0.50 4.04 -7.04
CA PHE A 67 -1.39 3.68 -5.94
C PHE A 67 -0.72 2.58 -5.13
N VAL A 68 -0.36 2.87 -3.89
CA VAL A 68 0.27 1.89 -3.02
C VAL A 68 -0.70 1.46 -1.92
N GLY A 69 -1.05 0.18 -1.93
CA GLY A 69 -2.00 -0.39 -0.99
C GLY A 69 -1.34 -1.38 -0.04
N TYR A 70 -1.76 -1.35 1.23
CA TYR A 70 -1.19 -2.21 2.25
C TYR A 70 -2.15 -2.36 3.43
N PRO A 71 -2.09 -3.49 4.13
CA PRO A 71 -2.75 -3.57 5.43
C PRO A 71 -1.93 -2.83 6.47
N CYS A 72 -2.59 -2.27 7.47
CA CYS A 72 -1.89 -1.63 8.58
C CYS A 72 -1.40 -2.72 9.54
N TRP A 73 -0.08 -2.96 9.55
CA TRP A 73 0.56 -3.94 10.41
C TRP A 73 1.41 -3.21 11.46
N TRP A 74 1.02 -3.37 12.73
CA TRP A 74 1.72 -2.72 13.84
C TRP A 74 1.87 -1.21 13.64
N GLY A 75 0.83 -0.57 13.10
CA GLY A 75 0.74 0.87 12.94
C GLY A 75 1.41 1.44 11.70
N THR A 76 1.94 0.61 10.80
CA THR A 76 2.59 1.08 9.57
C THR A 76 2.42 0.07 8.44
N MET A 77 3.12 0.30 7.33
CA MET A 77 3.15 -0.61 6.18
C MET A 77 3.91 -1.89 6.54
N PRO A 78 3.51 -3.05 5.98
CA PRO A 78 4.36 -4.25 6.01
C PRO A 78 5.74 -3.97 5.42
N MET A 79 6.78 -4.59 5.95
CA MET A 79 8.15 -4.32 5.51
C MET A 79 8.44 -4.62 4.04
N PRO A 80 7.78 -5.61 3.39
CA PRO A 80 7.93 -5.78 1.93
C PRO A 80 7.54 -4.55 1.12
N VAL A 81 6.59 -3.74 1.59
CA VAL A 81 6.22 -2.47 0.94
C VAL A 81 7.38 -1.49 0.98
N TRP A 82 8.08 -1.40 2.11
CA TRP A 82 9.29 -0.58 2.23
C TRP A 82 10.36 -1.03 1.23
N THR A 83 10.57 -2.34 1.11
CA THR A 83 11.53 -2.88 0.15
C THR A 83 11.18 -2.44 -1.27
N PHE A 84 9.91 -2.57 -1.66
CA PHE A 84 9.44 -2.17 -2.99
C PHE A 84 9.69 -0.69 -3.24
N LEU A 85 9.25 0.18 -2.33
CA LEU A 85 9.33 1.63 -2.50
C LEU A 85 10.77 2.13 -2.58
N GLU A 86 11.69 1.49 -1.87
CA GLU A 86 13.12 1.82 -1.93
C GLU A 86 13.82 1.27 -3.18
N SER A 87 13.22 0.28 -3.83
CA SER A 87 13.84 -0.44 -4.96
C SER A 87 13.50 0.16 -6.33
N VAL A 88 12.54 1.08 -6.41
CA VAL A 88 12.09 1.68 -7.66
C VAL A 88 12.25 3.20 -7.62
N ASP A 89 12.38 3.83 -8.79
CA ASP A 89 12.51 5.28 -8.89
C ASP A 89 11.12 5.93 -8.91
N LEU A 90 10.80 6.69 -7.87
CA LEU A 90 9.50 7.35 -7.71
C LEU A 90 9.62 8.88 -7.71
N LYS A 91 10.76 9.42 -8.14
CA LYS A 91 10.99 10.86 -8.17
C LYS A 91 9.95 11.57 -9.05
N GLY A 92 9.34 12.59 -8.49
CA GLY A 92 8.35 13.41 -9.20
C GLY A 92 6.99 12.76 -9.41
N LYS A 93 6.79 11.53 -8.97
CA LYS A 93 5.52 10.82 -9.16
C LYS A 93 4.54 11.14 -8.04
N LEU A 94 3.25 11.11 -8.38
CA LEU A 94 2.18 11.23 -7.40
C LEU A 94 1.96 9.87 -6.73
N ILE A 95 2.00 9.86 -5.42
CA ILE A 95 1.79 8.65 -4.61
C ILE A 95 0.44 8.75 -3.92
N MET A 96 -0.42 7.77 -4.17
CA MET A 96 -1.77 7.67 -3.63
C MET A 96 -1.85 6.45 -2.71
N PRO A 97 -1.62 6.61 -1.39
CA PRO A 97 -1.65 5.46 -0.48
C PRO A 97 -3.07 5.11 -0.06
N PHE A 98 -3.35 3.81 0.03
CA PHE A 98 -4.57 3.32 0.63
C PHE A 98 -4.25 2.19 1.61
N CYS A 99 -4.89 2.24 2.76
CA CYS A 99 -4.58 1.33 3.86
C CYS A 99 -5.85 0.61 4.32
N THR A 100 -5.78 -0.72 4.42
CA THR A 100 -6.86 -1.50 5.02
C THR A 100 -6.55 -1.78 6.48
N HIS A 101 -7.56 -1.63 7.35
CA HIS A 101 -7.38 -1.71 8.80
C HIS A 101 -8.65 -2.20 9.49
N GLU A 102 -8.54 -2.48 10.78
CA GLU A 102 -9.69 -2.81 11.64
C GLU A 102 -9.78 -1.88 12.86
N GLY A 103 -9.34 -0.63 12.72
CA GLY A 103 -9.45 0.39 13.78
C GLY A 103 -8.30 1.36 13.87
N SER A 104 -7.17 1.07 13.24
CA SER A 104 -5.95 1.91 13.30
C SER A 104 -5.95 3.07 12.30
N ALA A 105 -6.88 3.09 11.33
CA ALA A 105 -6.82 3.99 10.18
C ALA A 105 -5.44 3.88 9.48
N MET A 106 -4.81 5.00 9.12
CA MET A 106 -3.49 4.98 8.47
C MET A 106 -2.33 4.65 9.42
N GLY A 107 -2.56 4.69 10.74
CA GLY A 107 -1.49 4.56 11.72
C GLY A 107 -0.40 5.61 11.49
N HIS A 108 0.87 5.18 11.51
CA HIS A 108 2.02 6.05 11.21
C HIS A 108 2.44 5.98 9.74
N SER A 109 1.68 5.27 8.89
CA SER A 109 2.13 4.97 7.53
C SER A 109 2.32 6.20 6.65
N GLU A 110 1.47 7.22 6.78
CA GLU A 110 1.64 8.45 5.99
C GLU A 110 2.90 9.21 6.38
N ILE A 111 3.23 9.24 7.67
CA ILE A 111 4.47 9.86 8.17
C ILE A 111 5.68 9.09 7.64
N ASP A 112 5.61 7.77 7.69
CA ASP A 112 6.67 6.91 7.17
C ASP A 112 6.88 7.12 5.67
N LEU A 113 5.79 7.21 4.90
CA LEU A 113 5.86 7.49 3.46
C LEU A 113 6.49 8.85 3.17
N GLN A 114 6.16 9.89 3.94
CA GLN A 114 6.77 11.21 3.79
C GLN A 114 8.27 11.19 4.00
N LYS A 115 8.72 10.45 5.00
CA LYS A 115 10.14 10.31 5.30
C LYS A 115 10.88 9.51 4.25
N LEU A 116 10.22 8.50 3.69
CA LEU A 116 10.82 7.60 2.71
C LEU A 116 10.85 8.20 1.31
N LEU A 117 9.78 8.88 0.89
CA LEU A 117 9.58 9.36 -0.48
C LEU A 117 9.71 10.88 -0.57
N THR A 118 10.88 11.41 -0.22
CA THR A 118 11.13 12.85 -0.14
C THR A 118 11.09 13.57 -1.49
N GLU A 119 11.27 12.86 -2.59
CA GLU A 119 11.27 13.43 -3.94
C GLU A 119 9.97 13.16 -4.70
N SER A 120 9.00 12.52 -4.07
CA SER A 120 7.68 12.22 -4.64
C SER A 120 6.64 13.22 -4.14
N ILE A 121 5.50 13.28 -4.84
CA ILE A 121 4.34 14.08 -4.42
C ILE A 121 3.40 13.13 -3.67
N LEU A 122 3.24 13.30 -2.38
CA LEU A 122 2.41 12.43 -1.56
C LEU A 122 1.03 13.04 -1.37
N HIS A 123 0.01 12.40 -1.91
CA HIS A 123 -1.39 12.75 -1.67
C HIS A 123 -1.84 12.15 -0.34
N LYS A 124 -2.84 12.77 0.28
CA LYS A 124 -3.44 12.22 1.50
C LYS A 124 -3.99 10.82 1.22
N GLY A 125 -3.66 9.88 2.08
CA GLY A 125 -4.11 8.50 1.95
C GLY A 125 -5.56 8.29 2.33
N ILE A 126 -6.12 7.15 1.92
CA ILE A 126 -7.46 6.75 2.30
C ILE A 126 -7.41 5.50 3.18
N PRO A 127 -7.90 5.59 4.43
CA PRO A 127 -8.06 4.41 5.27
C PRO A 127 -9.37 3.71 4.94
N LEU A 128 -9.32 2.40 4.79
CA LEU A 128 -10.49 1.57 4.48
C LEU A 128 -10.62 0.46 5.51
N ARG A 129 -11.74 0.42 6.22
CA ARG A 129 -11.97 -0.66 7.19
C ARG A 129 -12.17 -1.97 6.44
N GLY A 130 -11.39 -2.99 6.80
CA GLY A 130 -11.38 -4.26 6.10
C GLY A 130 -12.75 -4.96 6.10
N SER A 131 -13.47 -4.90 7.22
CA SER A 131 -14.80 -5.54 7.33
C SER A 131 -15.85 -4.95 6.39
N THR A 132 -15.67 -3.72 5.91
CA THR A 132 -16.60 -3.04 5.00
C THR A 132 -15.96 -2.65 3.68
N VAL A 133 -14.83 -3.25 3.32
CA VAL A 133 -14.08 -2.88 2.11
C VAL A 133 -14.92 -3.07 0.83
N ASP A 134 -15.79 -4.05 0.79
CA ASP A 134 -16.66 -4.31 -0.37
C ASP A 134 -17.65 -3.16 -0.64
N GLU A 135 -17.88 -2.30 0.35
CA GLU A 135 -18.80 -1.15 0.27
C GLU A 135 -18.05 0.17 0.04
N SER A 136 -16.78 0.12 -0.30
CA SER A 136 -15.88 1.29 -0.34
C SER A 136 -15.87 2.04 -1.67
N GLN A 137 -16.56 1.57 -2.71
CA GLN A 137 -16.45 2.13 -4.05
C GLN A 137 -16.73 3.64 -4.09
N LYS A 138 -17.79 4.09 -3.43
CA LYS A 138 -18.15 5.52 -3.40
C LYS A 138 -17.07 6.36 -2.72
N LYS A 139 -16.58 5.87 -1.58
CA LYS A 139 -15.53 6.54 -0.81
C LYS A 139 -14.23 6.65 -1.62
N ILE A 140 -13.86 5.58 -2.30
CA ILE A 140 -12.68 5.56 -3.17
C ILE A 140 -12.86 6.51 -4.34
N ASP A 141 -14.04 6.52 -4.98
CA ASP A 141 -14.32 7.41 -6.11
C ASP A 141 -14.19 8.89 -5.70
N MET A 142 -14.68 9.26 -4.53
CA MET A 142 -14.54 10.64 -4.02
C MET A 142 -13.07 10.98 -3.75
N TRP A 143 -12.31 10.04 -3.22
CA TRP A 143 -10.87 10.22 -2.98
C TRP A 143 -10.11 10.42 -4.29
N LEU A 144 -10.43 9.64 -5.32
CA LEU A 144 -9.83 9.78 -6.65
C LEU A 144 -10.14 11.14 -7.27
N LYS A 145 -11.38 11.61 -7.15
CA LYS A 145 -11.79 12.92 -7.67
C LYS A 145 -11.07 14.07 -6.96
N ALA A 146 -10.88 13.97 -5.66
CA ALA A 146 -10.13 14.97 -4.90
C ALA A 146 -8.68 15.08 -5.40
N ALA A 147 -8.06 13.97 -5.77
CA ALA A 147 -6.72 13.96 -6.33
C ALA A 147 -6.66 14.61 -7.73
N GLU A 148 -7.66 14.39 -8.56
CA GLU A 148 -7.76 15.04 -9.87
C GLU A 148 -7.83 16.56 -9.76
N GLU A 149 -8.57 17.08 -8.79
CA GLU A 149 -8.69 18.53 -8.56
C GLU A 149 -7.33 19.16 -8.21
N ILE A 150 -6.48 18.44 -7.49
CA ILE A 150 -5.15 18.92 -7.11
C ILE A 150 -4.20 18.95 -8.32
N GLN A 151 -4.37 18.01 -9.26
CA GLN A 151 -3.54 17.94 -10.46
C GLN A 151 -3.95 18.95 -11.55
N ALA A 152 -5.19 19.38 -11.50
CA ALA A 152 -5.67 20.41 -12.42
C ALA A 152 -5.18 21.78 -11.96
#